data_0000f00039f95307765127f9ae18239d
#
_entry.id   0000f00039f95307765127f9ae18239d
#
_cell.length_a   1.000
_cell.length_b   1.000
_cell.length_c   1.000
_cell.angle_alpha   90.00
_cell.angle_beta   90.00
_cell.angle_gamma   90.00
#
_symmetry.space_group_name_H-M   'P 1'
#
loop_
_entity.id
_entity.type
_entity.pdbx_description
1 polymer ?
#
loop_
_entity_poly.entity_id
_entity_poly.type
_entity_poly.pdbx_seq_one_letter_code
_entity_poly.pdbx_strand_id
1 'polypeptide(L)'
;MKPTANKPDRYDSFFLILKGIAMGAANKVPGVSGGIVALVGGFYQKLIYSFQHLNGKALKLLFKGRYTSFWNYVNGRFLCLLFGGVIISYFSVSLLLDYLLSKYETLVLGGFFGMILASLYLIFKEVKVWKRSSITLLFVGFSLGLSLSLARPVAENDHLLFVFFCGIISVSGMTIPGLSGSFLLLILGNYNLLLVDAVNALFLVLSEAILLDFDSLSDPIIQRLLLIMTVFTTGSISGLILLSNILKWVLNKFPKQTLSTIIGFISGTLMLVYPWKNKVYLYKEDGTPIVNAVGNL
;
A
#
# COMPACT_ATOMS: atom_id res chain seq x y z
N MET A 1 -15.49 20.59 -11.31
CA MET A 1 -14.65 21.76 -11.00
C MET A 1 -13.31 21.61 -11.70
N LYS A 2 -12.94 22.52 -12.61
CA LYS A 2 -11.59 22.59 -13.18
C LYS A 2 -10.67 23.15 -12.11
N PRO A 3 -9.52 22.51 -11.79
CA PRO A 3 -8.57 23.12 -10.88
C PRO A 3 -7.97 24.33 -11.57
N THR A 4 -8.09 25.48 -10.92
CA THR A 4 -7.39 26.72 -11.30
C THR A 4 -5.88 26.42 -11.29
N ALA A 5 -5.23 26.73 -12.39
CA ALA A 5 -3.78 26.59 -12.55
C ALA A 5 -3.07 27.69 -11.74
N ASN A 6 -3.00 27.55 -10.43
CA ASN A 6 -2.09 28.34 -9.61
C ASN A 6 -0.68 27.79 -9.83
N LYS A 7 0.30 28.69 -10.12
CA LYS A 7 1.72 28.36 -10.10
C LYS A 7 2.03 27.71 -8.75
N PRO A 8 2.59 26.49 -8.73
CA PRO A 8 2.81 25.81 -7.49
C PRO A 8 3.92 26.50 -6.70
N ASP A 9 3.58 26.93 -5.52
CA ASP A 9 4.51 27.50 -4.56
C ASP A 9 5.59 26.45 -4.19
N ARG A 10 6.81 26.88 -3.88
CA ARG A 10 7.90 25.99 -3.42
C ARG A 10 7.49 25.24 -2.17
N TYR A 11 6.71 25.86 -1.30
CA TYR A 11 6.13 25.28 -0.09
C TYR A 11 5.22 24.10 -0.39
N ASP A 12 4.37 24.18 -1.41
CA ASP A 12 3.50 23.06 -1.82
C ASP A 12 4.29 21.80 -2.22
N SER A 13 5.45 21.99 -2.87
CA SER A 13 6.31 20.87 -3.30
C SER A 13 6.97 20.17 -2.11
N PHE A 14 7.47 20.94 -1.15
CA PHE A 14 8.09 20.41 0.08
C PHE A 14 7.08 19.64 0.92
N PHE A 15 5.90 20.24 1.16
CA PHE A 15 4.84 19.54 1.89
C PHE A 15 4.36 18.27 1.19
N LEU A 16 4.38 18.24 -0.14
CA LEU A 16 4.00 17.05 -0.89
C LEU A 16 5.03 15.92 -0.73
N ILE A 17 6.33 16.25 -0.70
CA ILE A 17 7.39 15.26 -0.37
C ILE A 17 7.22 14.75 1.06
N LEU A 18 6.96 15.63 2.04
CA LEU A 18 6.69 15.21 3.42
C LEU A 18 5.48 14.28 3.53
N LYS A 19 4.40 14.57 2.78
CA LYS A 19 3.24 13.67 2.67
C LYS A 19 3.62 12.33 2.07
N GLY A 20 4.50 12.32 1.09
CA GLY A 20 5.07 11.11 0.50
C GLY A 20 5.90 10.30 1.52
N ILE A 21 6.76 10.98 2.28
CA ILE A 21 7.56 10.36 3.35
C ILE A 21 6.64 9.71 4.39
N ALA A 22 5.62 10.44 4.87
CA ALA A 22 4.65 9.90 5.83
C ALA A 22 3.87 8.70 5.27
N MET A 23 3.50 8.75 3.97
CA MET A 23 2.83 7.65 3.28
C MET A 23 3.73 6.42 3.16
N GLY A 24 5.02 6.61 2.84
CA GLY A 24 6.00 5.53 2.75
C GLY A 24 6.28 4.88 4.10
N ALA A 25 6.44 5.70 5.16
CA ALA A 25 6.59 5.21 6.52
C ALA A 25 5.40 4.36 6.98
N ALA A 26 4.17 4.82 6.72
CA ALA A 26 2.95 4.10 7.06
C ALA A 26 2.85 2.74 6.34
N ASN A 27 3.27 2.65 5.08
CA ASN A 27 3.23 1.40 4.32
C ASN A 27 4.17 0.32 4.86
N LYS A 28 5.17 0.67 5.65
CA LYS A 28 6.10 -0.27 6.28
C LYS A 28 5.47 -0.98 7.49
N VAL A 29 4.52 -0.35 8.15
CA VAL A 29 3.90 -0.89 9.36
C VAL A 29 2.72 -1.79 8.98
N PRO A 30 2.74 -3.09 9.36
CA PRO A 30 1.62 -3.98 9.09
C PRO A 30 0.32 -3.43 9.67
N GLY A 31 -0.74 -3.41 8.85
CA GLY A 31 -2.05 -2.88 9.27
C GLY A 31 -2.21 -1.36 9.14
N VAL A 32 -1.14 -0.60 8.91
CA VAL A 32 -1.22 0.81 8.55
C VAL A 32 -1.11 0.95 7.04
N SER A 33 -1.99 1.76 6.45
CA SER A 33 -2.05 1.95 5.00
C SER A 33 -1.65 3.37 4.61
N GLY A 34 -0.83 3.51 3.58
CA GLY A 34 -0.57 4.81 2.96
C GLY A 34 -1.84 5.50 2.48
N GLY A 35 -2.89 4.74 2.17
CA GLY A 35 -4.22 5.28 1.86
C GLY A 35 -4.85 6.06 3.01
N ILE A 36 -4.65 5.63 4.26
CA ILE A 36 -5.08 6.39 5.45
C ILE A 36 -4.33 7.73 5.52
N VAL A 37 -3.01 7.71 5.31
CA VAL A 37 -2.20 8.94 5.29
C VAL A 37 -2.66 9.89 4.19
N ALA A 38 -2.97 9.36 3.00
CA ALA A 38 -3.50 10.16 1.91
C ALA A 38 -4.85 10.80 2.25
N LEU A 39 -5.73 10.06 2.94
CA LEU A 39 -7.05 10.53 3.35
C LEU A 39 -6.94 11.63 4.40
N VAL A 40 -6.16 11.42 5.47
CA VAL A 40 -5.92 12.40 6.54
C VAL A 40 -5.15 13.61 6.02
N GLY A 41 -4.16 13.39 5.16
CA GLY A 41 -3.38 14.46 4.53
C GLY A 41 -4.15 15.28 3.49
N GLY A 42 -5.43 14.93 3.21
CA GLY A 42 -6.31 15.67 2.30
C GLY A 42 -5.95 15.55 0.81
N PHE A 43 -5.10 14.59 0.42
CA PHE A 43 -4.68 14.41 -0.97
C PHE A 43 -5.19 13.10 -1.62
N TYR A 44 -6.00 12.33 -0.90
CA TYR A 44 -6.52 11.03 -1.35
C TYR A 44 -7.28 11.11 -2.69
N GLN A 45 -8.21 12.08 -2.83
CA GLN A 45 -8.97 12.24 -4.07
C GLN A 45 -8.05 12.57 -5.26
N LYS A 46 -7.02 13.40 -5.04
CA LYS A 46 -6.04 13.75 -6.07
C LYS A 46 -5.17 12.55 -6.45
N LEU A 47 -4.82 11.71 -5.49
CA LEU A 47 -4.08 10.46 -5.71
C LEU A 47 -4.89 9.49 -6.58
N ILE A 48 -6.13 9.20 -6.20
CA ILE A 48 -7.03 8.32 -6.96
C ILE A 48 -7.28 8.88 -8.37
N TYR A 49 -7.50 10.20 -8.50
CA TYR A 49 -7.66 10.86 -9.79
C TYR A 49 -6.42 10.67 -10.68
N SER A 50 -5.22 10.81 -10.12
CA SER A 50 -3.96 10.63 -10.87
C SER A 50 -3.78 9.18 -11.33
N PHE A 51 -4.09 8.19 -10.48
CA PHE A 51 -4.03 6.77 -10.85
C PHE A 51 -4.99 6.41 -11.99
N GLN A 52 -6.18 7.01 -12.04
CA GLN A 52 -7.13 6.79 -13.14
C GLN A 52 -6.61 7.30 -14.49
N HIS A 53 -5.72 8.29 -14.46
CA HIS A 53 -5.11 8.82 -15.66
C HIS A 53 -3.93 7.96 -16.16
N LEU A 54 -3.51 6.94 -15.42
CA LEU A 54 -2.61 5.88 -15.89
C LEU A 54 -3.40 4.87 -16.75
N ASN A 55 -3.89 5.29 -17.89
CA ASN A 55 -4.78 4.51 -18.75
C ASN A 55 -4.30 4.49 -20.20
N GLY A 56 -5.02 3.81 -21.09
CA GLY A 56 -4.67 3.70 -22.51
C GLY A 56 -4.47 5.04 -23.23
N LYS A 57 -5.10 6.13 -22.76
CA LYS A 57 -4.86 7.48 -23.30
C LYS A 57 -3.48 8.00 -22.88
N ALA A 58 -3.04 7.74 -21.65
CA ALA A 58 -1.70 8.07 -21.18
C ALA A 58 -0.64 7.32 -22.02
N LEU A 59 -0.80 6.01 -22.20
CA LEU A 59 0.07 5.21 -23.06
C LEU A 59 0.12 5.76 -24.48
N LYS A 60 -1.04 6.09 -25.06
CA LYS A 60 -1.10 6.67 -26.40
C LYS A 60 -0.38 8.03 -26.52
N LEU A 61 -0.43 8.85 -25.49
CA LEU A 61 0.32 10.11 -25.45
C LEU A 61 1.82 9.85 -25.36
N LEU A 62 2.25 8.88 -24.57
CA LEU A 62 3.65 8.48 -24.41
C LEU A 62 4.22 7.96 -25.74
N PHE A 63 3.57 6.98 -26.37
CA PHE A 63 4.01 6.39 -27.66
C PHE A 63 3.98 7.39 -28.83
N LYS A 64 3.15 8.45 -28.76
CA LYS A 64 3.14 9.51 -29.76
C LYS A 64 4.20 10.60 -29.51
N GLY A 65 5.11 10.43 -28.54
CA GLY A 65 6.15 11.39 -28.20
C GLY A 65 5.61 12.68 -27.54
N ARG A 66 4.33 12.73 -27.14
CA ARG A 66 3.71 13.93 -26.53
C ARG A 66 3.95 13.97 -25.02
N TYR A 67 5.23 13.99 -24.63
CA TYR A 67 5.67 13.87 -23.23
C TYR A 67 5.08 14.94 -22.31
N THR A 68 5.04 16.20 -22.74
CA THR A 68 4.44 17.30 -21.94
C THR A 68 2.95 17.08 -21.70
N SER A 69 2.22 16.62 -22.73
CA SER A 69 0.79 16.31 -22.60
C SER A 69 0.55 15.11 -21.69
N PHE A 70 1.40 14.09 -21.80
CA PHE A 70 1.38 12.92 -20.90
C PHE A 70 1.60 13.36 -19.46
N TRP A 71 2.68 14.12 -19.19
CA TRP A 71 3.04 14.61 -17.86
C TRP A 71 1.90 15.39 -17.18
N ASN A 72 1.28 16.30 -17.92
CA ASN A 72 0.15 17.06 -17.41
C ASN A 72 -1.11 16.19 -17.22
N TYR A 73 -1.33 15.23 -18.11
CA TYR A 73 -2.49 14.35 -18.07
C TYR A 73 -2.49 13.43 -16.83
N VAL A 74 -1.34 12.86 -16.48
CA VAL A 74 -1.20 11.95 -15.33
C VAL A 74 -0.92 12.68 -14.00
N ASN A 75 -0.91 14.02 -13.97
CA ASN A 75 -0.41 14.81 -12.83
C ASN A 75 1.03 14.43 -12.44
N GLY A 76 1.92 14.30 -13.41
CA GLY A 76 3.28 13.77 -13.24
C GLY A 76 4.04 14.43 -12.10
N ARG A 77 3.98 15.79 -11.98
CA ARG A 77 4.62 16.52 -10.88
C ARG A 77 4.13 16.04 -9.51
N PHE A 78 2.81 15.89 -9.35
CA PHE A 78 2.22 15.41 -8.09
C PHE A 78 2.71 14.00 -7.76
N LEU A 79 2.63 13.09 -8.73
CA LEU A 79 3.07 11.70 -8.53
C LEU A 79 4.57 11.61 -8.26
N CYS A 80 5.42 12.31 -9.03
CA CYS A 80 6.86 12.26 -8.82
C CYS A 80 7.30 12.82 -7.46
N LEU A 81 6.72 13.91 -6.99
CA LEU A 81 7.05 14.46 -5.69
C LEU A 81 6.55 13.57 -4.56
N LEU A 82 5.33 13.02 -4.69
CA LEU A 82 4.75 12.13 -3.69
C LEU A 82 5.54 10.81 -3.61
N PHE A 83 5.74 10.14 -4.75
CA PHE A 83 6.48 8.87 -4.77
C PHE A 83 7.98 9.07 -4.54
N GLY A 84 8.56 10.18 -4.91
CA GLY A 84 9.91 10.58 -4.50
C GLY A 84 10.03 10.63 -2.98
N GLY A 85 9.04 11.21 -2.29
CA GLY A 85 8.95 11.18 -0.83
C GLY A 85 8.80 9.76 -0.27
N VAL A 86 8.00 8.90 -0.91
CA VAL A 86 7.87 7.47 -0.53
C VAL A 86 9.21 6.75 -0.64
N ILE A 87 9.94 6.98 -1.73
CA ILE A 87 11.28 6.37 -1.94
C ILE A 87 12.26 6.87 -0.88
N ILE A 88 12.31 8.17 -0.61
CA ILE A 88 13.14 8.74 0.47
C ILE A 88 12.79 8.08 1.80
N SER A 89 11.51 7.91 2.11
CA SER A 89 11.05 7.22 3.32
C SER A 89 11.54 5.78 3.38
N TYR A 90 11.50 5.08 2.27
CA TYR A 90 11.93 3.68 2.22
C TYR A 90 13.42 3.52 2.60
N PHE A 91 14.29 4.43 2.17
CA PHE A 91 15.73 4.38 2.45
C PHE A 91 16.14 5.06 3.76
N SER A 92 15.34 5.96 4.32
CA SER A 92 15.70 6.72 5.54
C SER A 92 14.82 6.37 6.74
N VAL A 93 13.52 6.66 6.63
CA VAL A 93 12.57 6.45 7.73
C VAL A 93 12.35 4.96 8.00
N SER A 94 12.54 4.10 6.97
CA SER A 94 12.45 2.67 7.11
C SER A 94 13.45 2.12 8.13
N LEU A 95 14.72 2.51 8.01
CA LEU A 95 15.77 2.10 8.96
C LEU A 95 15.48 2.57 10.39
N LEU A 96 15.01 3.82 10.52
CA LEU A 96 14.61 4.36 11.80
C LEU A 96 13.42 3.59 12.39
N LEU A 97 12.41 3.28 11.57
CA LEU A 97 11.24 2.51 12.00
C LEU A 97 11.61 1.07 12.40
N ASP A 98 12.50 0.41 11.66
CA ASP A 98 12.99 -0.93 12.01
C ASP A 98 13.69 -0.91 13.38
N TYR A 99 14.54 0.08 13.63
CA TYR A 99 15.18 0.27 14.93
C TYR A 99 14.15 0.55 16.03
N LEU A 100 13.18 1.42 15.78
CA LEU A 100 12.15 1.77 16.76
C LEU A 100 11.18 0.59 17.02
N LEU A 101 10.80 -0.16 16.01
CA LEU A 101 9.95 -1.35 16.15
C LEU A 101 10.68 -2.47 16.90
N SER A 102 11.99 -2.66 16.66
CA SER A 102 12.75 -3.68 17.40
C SER A 102 12.93 -3.35 18.87
N LYS A 103 13.05 -2.06 19.23
CA LYS A 103 13.35 -1.62 20.61
C LYS A 103 12.12 -1.11 21.36
N TYR A 104 11.18 -0.48 20.67
CA TYR A 104 10.04 0.23 21.26
C TYR A 104 8.72 -0.10 20.55
N GLU A 105 8.52 -1.39 20.17
CA GLU A 105 7.38 -1.85 19.37
C GLU A 105 6.04 -1.31 19.86
N THR A 106 5.77 -1.46 21.16
CA THR A 106 4.50 -1.03 21.79
C THR A 106 4.26 0.47 21.65
N LEU A 107 5.31 1.29 21.80
CA LEU A 107 5.20 2.75 21.67
C LEU A 107 4.94 3.16 20.22
N VAL A 108 5.63 2.54 19.29
CA VAL A 108 5.45 2.81 17.84
C VAL A 108 4.06 2.39 17.38
N LEU A 109 3.63 1.17 17.71
CA LEU A 109 2.27 0.70 17.40
C LEU A 109 1.20 1.54 18.12
N GLY A 110 1.45 1.96 19.36
CA GLY A 110 0.57 2.88 20.10
C GLY A 110 0.40 4.23 19.38
N GLY A 111 1.49 4.79 18.86
CA GLY A 111 1.47 6.02 18.06
C GLY A 111 0.65 5.85 16.79
N PHE A 112 0.85 4.76 16.04
CA PHE A 112 0.06 4.46 14.84
C PHE A 112 -1.42 4.19 15.17
N PHE A 113 -1.69 3.45 16.24
CA PHE A 113 -3.05 3.19 16.71
C PHE A 113 -3.78 4.49 17.03
N GLY A 114 -3.14 5.40 17.80
CA GLY A 114 -3.69 6.72 18.10
C GLY A 114 -3.93 7.56 16.84
N MET A 115 -3.02 7.52 15.87
CA MET A 115 -3.15 8.22 14.58
C MET A 115 -4.35 7.72 13.77
N ILE A 116 -4.57 6.39 13.76
CA ILE A 116 -5.72 5.78 13.08
C ILE A 116 -7.04 6.18 13.77
N LEU A 117 -7.07 6.16 15.11
CA LEU A 117 -8.26 6.61 15.86
C LEU A 117 -8.60 8.07 15.59
N ALA A 118 -7.60 8.95 15.58
CA ALA A 118 -7.79 10.36 15.24
C ALA A 118 -8.31 10.52 13.80
N SER A 119 -7.80 9.72 12.86
CA SER A 119 -8.23 9.69 11.47
C SER A 119 -9.68 9.25 11.34
N LEU A 120 -10.07 8.17 12.03
CA LEU A 120 -11.45 7.69 12.07
C LEU A 120 -12.40 8.77 12.61
N TYR A 121 -12.01 9.48 13.64
CA TYR A 121 -12.79 10.57 14.20
C TYR A 121 -13.02 11.70 13.18
N LEU A 122 -11.97 12.10 12.43
CA LEU A 122 -12.07 13.13 11.41
C LEU A 122 -12.99 12.70 10.26
N ILE A 123 -12.86 11.47 9.77
CA ILE A 123 -13.68 10.92 8.69
C ILE A 123 -15.14 10.77 9.16
N PHE A 124 -15.34 10.33 10.41
CA PHE A 124 -16.67 10.20 11.00
C PHE A 124 -17.43 11.54 11.01
N LYS A 125 -16.73 12.66 11.29
CA LYS A 125 -17.31 14.00 11.23
C LYS A 125 -17.75 14.43 9.82
N GLU A 126 -17.17 13.90 8.77
CA GLU A 126 -17.56 14.21 7.39
C GLU A 126 -18.94 13.59 7.04
N VAL A 127 -19.33 12.51 7.72
CA VAL A 127 -20.63 11.86 7.53
C VAL A 127 -21.70 12.58 8.35
N LYS A 128 -22.17 13.72 7.84
CA LYS A 128 -23.13 14.59 8.54
C LYS A 128 -24.51 13.96 8.81
N VAL A 129 -24.93 12.97 8.03
CA VAL A 129 -26.24 12.32 8.14
C VAL A 129 -26.09 10.81 8.02
N TRP A 130 -26.40 10.11 9.08
CA TRP A 130 -26.36 8.65 9.17
C TRP A 130 -27.73 8.06 8.77
N LYS A 131 -27.83 7.57 7.53
CA LYS A 131 -28.98 6.81 7.08
C LYS A 131 -28.82 5.34 7.49
N ARG A 132 -29.94 4.59 7.58
CA ARG A 132 -29.91 3.14 7.88
C ARG A 132 -28.94 2.39 6.94
N SER A 133 -28.94 2.70 5.65
CA SER A 133 -28.00 2.11 4.68
C SER A 133 -26.53 2.40 4.98
N SER A 134 -26.20 3.59 5.49
CA SER A 134 -24.83 3.93 5.89
C SER A 134 -24.38 3.14 7.11
N ILE A 135 -25.29 2.97 8.09
CA ILE A 135 -25.03 2.19 9.30
C ILE A 135 -24.84 0.70 8.94
N THR A 136 -25.70 0.12 8.10
CA THR A 136 -25.56 -1.26 7.64
C THR A 136 -24.21 -1.47 6.94
N LEU A 137 -23.81 -0.54 6.05
CA LEU A 137 -22.53 -0.63 5.33
C LEU A 137 -21.32 -0.41 6.23
N LEU A 138 -21.45 0.37 7.31
CA LEU A 138 -20.42 0.46 8.34
C LEU A 138 -20.19 -0.92 9.00
N PHE A 139 -21.26 -1.60 9.39
CA PHE A 139 -21.15 -2.94 9.98
C PHE A 139 -20.61 -3.97 8.98
N VAL A 140 -21.00 -3.91 7.71
CA VAL A 140 -20.43 -4.76 6.66
C VAL A 140 -18.94 -4.50 6.53
N GLY A 141 -18.52 -3.24 6.44
CA GLY A 141 -17.10 -2.86 6.40
C GLY A 141 -16.35 -3.38 7.63
N PHE A 142 -16.92 -3.18 8.84
CA PHE A 142 -16.31 -3.68 10.08
C PHE A 142 -16.13 -5.20 10.08
N SER A 143 -17.15 -5.95 9.69
CA SER A 143 -17.08 -7.41 9.63
C SER A 143 -16.05 -7.90 8.61
N LEU A 144 -15.95 -7.23 7.45
CA LEU A 144 -14.91 -7.54 6.45
C LEU A 144 -13.51 -7.23 6.98
N GLY A 145 -13.30 -6.09 7.61
CA GLY A 145 -12.02 -5.71 8.21
C GLY A 145 -11.60 -6.66 9.34
N LEU A 146 -12.55 -7.02 10.20
CA LEU A 146 -12.32 -7.97 11.30
C LEU A 146 -12.00 -9.38 10.78
N SER A 147 -12.77 -9.87 9.80
CA SER A 147 -12.52 -11.18 9.18
C SER A 147 -11.12 -11.24 8.55
N LEU A 148 -10.71 -10.17 7.88
CA LEU A 148 -9.37 -10.06 7.31
C LEU A 148 -8.29 -10.05 8.40
N SER A 149 -8.54 -9.35 9.52
CA SER A 149 -7.61 -9.28 10.66
C SER A 149 -7.40 -10.63 11.36
N LEU A 150 -8.38 -11.52 11.26
CA LEU A 150 -8.36 -12.87 11.85
C LEU A 150 -7.95 -13.95 10.83
N ALA A 151 -7.73 -13.59 9.57
CA ALA A 151 -7.34 -14.53 8.52
C ALA A 151 -5.95 -15.11 8.79
N ARG A 152 -5.79 -16.40 8.58
CA ARG A 152 -4.49 -17.08 8.67
C ARG A 152 -3.80 -17.08 7.31
N PRO A 153 -2.46 -16.97 7.26
CA PRO A 153 -1.72 -17.06 6.00
C PRO A 153 -1.96 -18.41 5.31
N VAL A 154 -2.08 -18.36 3.99
CA VAL A 154 -2.13 -19.55 3.12
C VAL A 154 -0.69 -19.96 2.76
N ALA A 155 -0.48 -21.15 2.26
CA ALA A 155 0.80 -21.59 1.73
C ALA A 155 1.21 -20.77 0.49
N GLU A 156 2.53 -20.58 0.32
CA GLU A 156 3.11 -19.89 -0.82
C GLU A 156 2.74 -20.59 -2.15
N ASN A 157 2.45 -19.79 -3.18
CA ASN A 157 2.08 -20.28 -4.50
C ASN A 157 2.69 -19.40 -5.59
N ASP A 158 3.61 -19.98 -6.37
CA ASP A 158 4.35 -19.31 -7.44
C ASP A 158 3.67 -19.40 -8.82
N HIS A 159 2.44 -19.94 -8.88
CA HIS A 159 1.69 -20.02 -10.14
C HIS A 159 1.42 -18.60 -10.70
N LEU A 160 1.83 -18.35 -11.94
CA LEU A 160 1.84 -17.00 -12.52
C LEU A 160 0.47 -16.29 -12.49
N LEU A 161 -0.63 -17.04 -12.70
CA LEU A 161 -1.97 -16.47 -12.62
C LEU A 161 -2.30 -16.01 -11.19
N PHE A 162 -1.92 -16.80 -10.17
CA PHE A 162 -2.09 -16.43 -8.78
C PHE A 162 -1.24 -15.21 -8.42
N VAL A 163 0.02 -15.18 -8.87
CA VAL A 163 0.93 -14.02 -8.71
C VAL A 163 0.33 -12.75 -9.35
N PHE A 164 -0.28 -12.86 -10.53
CA PHE A 164 -0.97 -11.73 -11.17
C PHE A 164 -2.13 -11.21 -10.30
N PHE A 165 -2.95 -12.10 -9.74
CA PHE A 165 -4.01 -11.72 -8.80
C PHE A 165 -3.46 -11.16 -7.49
N CYS A 166 -2.35 -11.67 -6.98
CA CYS A 166 -1.65 -11.07 -5.84
C CYS A 166 -1.27 -9.61 -6.11
N GLY A 167 -0.82 -9.30 -7.33
CA GLY A 167 -0.56 -7.93 -7.77
C GLY A 167 -1.80 -7.03 -7.71
N ILE A 168 -2.92 -7.50 -8.29
CA ILE A 168 -4.20 -6.76 -8.25
C ILE A 168 -4.64 -6.51 -6.80
N ILE A 169 -4.59 -7.54 -5.97
CA ILE A 169 -5.07 -7.47 -4.58
C ILE A 169 -4.15 -6.59 -3.73
N SER A 170 -2.83 -6.74 -3.86
CA SER A 170 -1.86 -5.98 -3.10
C SER A 170 -2.01 -4.47 -3.30
N VAL A 171 -2.22 -4.03 -4.54
CA VAL A 171 -2.35 -2.60 -4.84
C VAL A 171 -3.65 -1.99 -4.29
N SER A 172 -4.63 -2.83 -3.91
CA SER A 172 -5.84 -2.35 -3.24
C SER A 172 -5.53 -1.64 -1.93
N GLY A 173 -4.44 -2.03 -1.25
CA GLY A 173 -3.95 -1.36 -0.05
C GLY A 173 -3.54 0.10 -0.26
N MET A 174 -3.20 0.51 -1.48
CA MET A 174 -2.95 1.92 -1.82
C MET A 174 -4.22 2.69 -2.14
N THR A 175 -5.24 2.01 -2.64
CA THR A 175 -6.49 2.63 -3.10
C THR A 175 -7.57 2.62 -2.03
N ILE A 176 -7.60 1.63 -1.15
CA ILE A 176 -8.59 1.50 -0.08
C ILE A 176 -7.93 1.86 1.26
N PRO A 177 -8.33 2.96 1.91
CA PRO A 177 -7.77 3.33 3.21
C PRO A 177 -8.06 2.24 4.26
N GLY A 178 -7.05 1.93 5.07
CA GLY A 178 -7.15 0.89 6.10
C GLY A 178 -6.79 -0.52 5.63
N LEU A 179 -6.53 -0.71 4.34
CA LEU A 179 -6.06 -1.96 3.78
C LEU A 179 -4.55 -1.84 3.48
N SER A 180 -3.75 -2.73 4.03
CA SER A 180 -2.31 -2.79 3.74
C SER A 180 -2.03 -3.85 2.68
N GLY A 181 -1.38 -3.44 1.58
CA GLY A 181 -1.04 -4.35 0.48
C GLY A 181 -0.07 -5.46 0.91
N SER A 182 0.92 -5.13 1.74
CA SER A 182 1.86 -6.10 2.29
C SER A 182 1.17 -7.11 3.22
N PHE A 183 0.20 -6.67 4.02
CA PHE A 183 -0.60 -7.56 4.86
C PHE A 183 -1.47 -8.51 4.03
N LEU A 184 -2.04 -8.04 2.93
CA LEU A 184 -2.78 -8.92 2.01
C LEU A 184 -1.88 -9.99 1.40
N LEU A 185 -0.66 -9.64 1.00
CA LEU A 185 0.31 -10.61 0.50
C LEU A 185 0.74 -11.62 1.57
N LEU A 186 0.83 -11.18 2.83
CA LEU A 186 1.10 -12.08 3.96
C LEU A 186 -0.02 -13.13 4.10
N ILE A 187 -1.30 -12.71 4.08
CA ILE A 187 -2.45 -13.62 4.15
C ILE A 187 -2.48 -14.56 2.94
N LEU A 188 -2.15 -14.06 1.75
CA LEU A 188 -2.08 -14.86 0.52
C LEU A 188 -0.84 -15.78 0.46
N GLY A 189 0.02 -15.77 1.49
CA GLY A 189 1.22 -16.61 1.59
C GLY A 189 2.39 -16.15 0.71
N ASN A 190 2.21 -15.12 -0.10
CA ASN A 190 3.18 -14.71 -1.13
C ASN A 190 4.01 -13.47 -0.75
N TYR A 191 4.05 -13.10 0.52
CA TYR A 191 4.81 -11.93 0.97
C TYR A 191 6.32 -12.10 0.70
N ASN A 192 6.90 -13.24 1.13
CA ASN A 192 8.33 -13.49 0.96
C ASN A 192 8.71 -13.61 -0.51
N LEU A 193 7.98 -14.42 -1.27
CA LEU A 193 8.22 -14.60 -2.71
C LEU A 193 8.23 -13.26 -3.48
N LEU A 194 7.25 -12.38 -3.21
CA LEU A 194 7.02 -11.18 -4.02
C LEU A 194 7.74 -9.92 -3.52
N LEU A 195 7.88 -9.73 -2.20
CA LEU A 195 8.46 -8.53 -1.61
C LEU A 195 9.89 -8.74 -1.07
N VAL A 196 10.36 -9.98 -0.98
CA VAL A 196 11.73 -10.28 -0.55
C VAL A 196 12.50 -10.92 -1.70
N ASP A 197 12.15 -12.13 -2.12
CA ASP A 197 12.95 -12.92 -3.05
C ASP A 197 12.98 -12.31 -4.46
N ALA A 198 11.81 -11.97 -5.03
CA ALA A 198 11.73 -11.36 -6.36
C ALA A 198 12.35 -9.95 -6.40
N VAL A 199 12.23 -9.18 -5.30
CA VAL A 199 12.87 -7.85 -5.18
C VAL A 199 14.38 -7.99 -5.06
N ASN A 200 14.88 -8.94 -4.28
CA ASN A 200 16.32 -9.20 -4.15
C ASN A 200 16.92 -9.68 -5.47
N ALA A 201 16.22 -10.57 -6.21
CA ALA A 201 16.65 -10.99 -7.54
C ALA A 201 16.73 -9.82 -8.52
N LEU A 202 15.73 -8.93 -8.51
CA LEU A 202 15.77 -7.72 -9.34
C LEU A 202 16.93 -6.80 -8.95
N PHE A 203 17.15 -6.60 -7.63
CA PHE A 203 18.26 -5.77 -7.15
C PHE A 203 19.61 -6.36 -7.55
N LEU A 204 19.80 -7.67 -7.43
CA LEU A 204 21.03 -8.37 -7.83
C LEU A 204 21.33 -8.10 -9.31
N VAL A 205 20.39 -8.38 -10.21
CA VAL A 205 20.56 -8.18 -11.65
C VAL A 205 20.79 -6.71 -12.00
N LEU A 206 20.11 -5.78 -11.35
CA LEU A 206 20.35 -4.35 -11.58
C LEU A 206 21.74 -3.90 -11.10
N SER A 207 22.25 -4.45 -9.99
CA SER A 207 23.59 -4.14 -9.49
C SER A 207 24.67 -4.71 -10.41
N GLU A 208 24.52 -5.93 -10.94
CA GLU A 208 25.40 -6.54 -11.93
C GLU A 208 25.38 -5.77 -13.26
N ALA A 209 24.21 -5.34 -13.71
CA ALA A 209 24.07 -4.55 -14.95
C ALA A 209 24.87 -3.22 -14.89
N ILE A 210 25.00 -2.60 -13.69
CA ILE A 210 25.86 -1.40 -13.51
C ILE A 210 27.33 -1.76 -13.71
N LEU A 211 27.74 -2.97 -13.34
CA LEU A 211 29.12 -3.48 -13.48
C LEU A 211 29.37 -4.13 -14.85
N LEU A 212 28.35 -4.12 -15.75
CA LEU A 212 28.36 -4.80 -17.06
C LEU A 212 28.60 -6.32 -16.95
N ASP A 213 28.23 -6.88 -15.80
CA ASP A 213 28.20 -8.30 -15.52
C ASP A 213 26.76 -8.81 -15.59
N PHE A 214 26.52 -10.01 -16.09
CA PHE A 214 25.19 -10.58 -16.27
C PHE A 214 25.16 -12.07 -15.90
N ASP A 215 26.05 -12.52 -15.06
CA ASP A 215 26.18 -13.94 -14.70
C ASP A 215 24.91 -14.47 -14.03
N SER A 216 24.30 -13.69 -13.15
CA SER A 216 23.06 -14.06 -12.47
C SER A 216 21.87 -14.25 -13.43
N LEU A 217 21.85 -13.60 -14.60
CA LEU A 217 20.82 -13.81 -15.60
C LEU A 217 20.81 -15.22 -16.21
N SER A 218 21.90 -15.96 -16.07
CA SER A 218 22.01 -17.34 -16.52
C SER A 218 21.41 -18.35 -15.51
N ASP A 219 21.13 -17.91 -14.28
CA ASP A 219 20.52 -18.75 -13.24
C ASP A 219 18.99 -18.91 -13.49
N PRO A 220 18.49 -20.14 -13.69
CA PRO A 220 17.06 -20.39 -13.86
C PRO A 220 16.19 -19.91 -12.70
N ILE A 221 16.72 -19.90 -11.47
CA ILE A 221 16.00 -19.42 -10.29
C ILE A 221 15.79 -17.90 -10.40
N ILE A 222 16.85 -17.17 -10.72
CA ILE A 222 16.78 -15.72 -10.90
C ILE A 222 15.84 -15.35 -12.06
N GLN A 223 15.93 -16.06 -13.19
CA GLN A 223 15.01 -15.86 -14.31
C GLN A 223 13.54 -16.07 -13.90
N ARG A 224 13.25 -17.11 -13.11
CA ARG A 224 11.91 -17.38 -12.60
C ARG A 224 11.42 -16.26 -11.69
N LEU A 225 12.25 -15.77 -10.77
CA LEU A 225 11.92 -14.67 -9.87
C LEU A 225 11.67 -13.36 -10.61
N LEU A 226 12.46 -13.05 -11.66
CA LEU A 226 12.23 -11.89 -12.52
C LEU A 226 10.92 -11.99 -13.30
N LEU A 227 10.57 -13.19 -13.80
CA LEU A 227 9.29 -13.44 -14.44
C LEU A 227 8.13 -13.21 -13.45
N ILE A 228 8.23 -13.77 -12.25
CA ILE A 228 7.28 -13.58 -11.15
C ILE A 228 7.11 -12.08 -10.85
N MET A 229 8.22 -11.34 -10.71
CA MET A 229 8.21 -9.90 -10.46
C MET A 229 7.52 -9.12 -11.59
N THR A 230 7.76 -9.50 -12.84
CA THR A 230 7.13 -8.88 -14.01
C THR A 230 5.63 -9.13 -14.02
N VAL A 231 5.18 -10.36 -13.77
CA VAL A 231 3.77 -10.73 -13.69
C VAL A 231 3.08 -10.02 -12.51
N PHE A 232 3.72 -9.98 -11.35
CA PHE A 232 3.23 -9.23 -10.18
C PHE A 232 3.06 -7.74 -10.48
N THR A 233 4.04 -7.13 -11.12
CA THR A 233 4.02 -5.70 -11.48
C THR A 233 2.90 -5.41 -12.50
N THR A 234 2.73 -6.25 -13.51
CA THR A 234 1.63 -6.09 -14.49
C THR A 234 0.26 -6.26 -13.84
N GLY A 235 0.11 -7.22 -12.92
CA GLY A 235 -1.07 -7.38 -12.08
C GLY A 235 -1.34 -6.13 -11.22
N SER A 236 -0.30 -5.57 -10.60
CA SER A 236 -0.40 -4.36 -9.77
C SER A 236 -0.83 -3.14 -10.59
N ILE A 237 -0.27 -2.92 -11.76
CA ILE A 237 -0.66 -1.82 -12.66
C ILE A 237 -2.13 -2.00 -13.10
N SER A 238 -2.51 -3.21 -13.51
CA SER A 238 -3.88 -3.52 -13.91
C SER A 238 -4.88 -3.30 -12.77
N GLY A 239 -4.52 -3.77 -11.57
CA GLY A 239 -5.29 -3.58 -10.34
C GLY A 239 -5.43 -2.10 -9.96
N LEU A 240 -4.36 -1.32 -10.06
CA LEU A 240 -4.36 0.11 -9.77
C LEU A 240 -5.36 0.86 -10.66
N ILE A 241 -5.33 0.58 -11.95
CA ILE A 241 -6.24 1.20 -12.93
C ILE A 241 -7.69 0.77 -12.66
N LEU A 242 -7.92 -0.53 -12.49
CA LEU A 242 -9.26 -1.09 -12.25
C LEU A 242 -9.87 -0.54 -10.96
N LEU A 243 -9.16 -0.68 -9.84
CA LEU A 243 -9.66 -0.31 -8.52
C LEU A 243 -9.84 1.20 -8.36
N SER A 244 -8.93 2.01 -8.94
CA SER A 244 -9.09 3.46 -8.91
C SER A 244 -10.33 3.93 -9.69
N ASN A 245 -10.68 3.28 -10.80
CA ASN A 245 -11.89 3.59 -11.56
C ASN A 245 -13.16 3.16 -10.81
N ILE A 246 -13.16 1.95 -10.22
CA ILE A 246 -14.27 1.47 -9.38
C ILE A 246 -14.47 2.41 -8.20
N LEU A 247 -13.40 2.76 -7.49
CA LEU A 247 -13.47 3.60 -6.32
C LEU A 247 -13.96 5.01 -6.63
N LYS A 248 -13.52 5.60 -7.77
CA LYS A 248 -14.07 6.88 -8.22
C LYS A 248 -15.56 6.80 -8.49
N TRP A 249 -16.00 5.76 -9.20
CA TRP A 249 -17.40 5.58 -9.51
C TRP A 249 -18.25 5.47 -8.22
N VAL A 250 -17.79 4.67 -7.25
CA VAL A 250 -18.46 4.47 -5.97
C VAL A 250 -18.47 5.77 -5.14
N LEU A 251 -17.33 6.45 -5.04
CA LEU A 251 -17.21 7.72 -4.31
C LEU A 251 -18.09 8.83 -4.91
N ASN A 252 -18.23 8.88 -6.23
CA ASN A 252 -19.07 9.88 -6.88
C ASN A 252 -20.57 9.55 -6.74
N LYS A 253 -20.95 8.28 -6.84
CA LYS A 253 -22.35 7.85 -6.82
C LYS A 253 -22.90 7.66 -5.41
N PHE A 254 -22.07 7.17 -4.49
CA PHE A 254 -22.44 6.80 -3.12
C PHE A 254 -21.43 7.32 -2.07
N PRO A 255 -21.14 8.63 -2.02
CA PRO A 255 -20.05 9.16 -1.18
C PRO A 255 -20.20 8.83 0.31
N LYS A 256 -21.42 8.99 0.85
CA LYS A 256 -21.68 8.73 2.28
C LYS A 256 -21.58 7.25 2.65
N GLN A 257 -22.13 6.39 1.80
CA GLN A 257 -22.08 4.94 1.97
C GLN A 257 -20.65 4.43 1.90
N THR A 258 -19.87 4.91 0.93
CA THR A 258 -18.45 4.56 0.77
C THR A 258 -17.64 4.96 1.98
N LEU A 259 -17.81 6.20 2.47
CA LEU A 259 -17.14 6.65 3.69
C LEU A 259 -17.53 5.80 4.90
N SER A 260 -18.81 5.46 5.06
CA SER A 260 -19.27 4.60 6.15
C SER A 260 -18.64 3.20 6.09
N THR A 261 -18.54 2.61 4.89
CA THR A 261 -17.88 1.32 4.69
C THR A 261 -16.39 1.40 5.03
N ILE A 262 -15.71 2.47 4.60
CA ILE A 262 -14.28 2.71 4.91
C ILE A 262 -14.08 2.87 6.42
N ILE A 263 -14.92 3.65 7.11
CA ILE A 263 -14.87 3.80 8.57
C ILE A 263 -15.01 2.44 9.25
N GLY A 264 -16.01 1.66 8.87
CA GLY A 264 -16.22 0.31 9.39
C GLY A 264 -15.00 -0.57 9.14
N PHE A 265 -14.50 -0.60 7.92
CA PHE A 265 -13.35 -1.43 7.53
C PHE A 265 -12.09 -1.07 8.33
N ILE A 266 -11.73 0.22 8.42
CA ILE A 266 -10.60 0.68 9.23
C ILE A 266 -10.80 0.31 10.71
N SER A 267 -12.02 0.44 11.24
CA SER A 267 -12.32 0.05 12.62
C SER A 267 -12.13 -1.45 12.85
N GLY A 268 -12.53 -2.30 11.88
CA GLY A 268 -12.33 -3.75 11.94
C GLY A 268 -10.85 -4.16 11.85
N THR A 269 -10.04 -3.43 11.08
CA THR A 269 -8.60 -3.69 10.95
C THR A 269 -7.76 -3.13 12.09
N LEU A 270 -8.31 -2.32 13.00
CA LEU A 270 -7.60 -1.79 14.17
C LEU A 270 -6.93 -2.87 15.02
N MET A 271 -7.48 -4.08 15.04
CA MET A 271 -6.93 -5.22 15.77
C MET A 271 -5.52 -5.60 15.30
N LEU A 272 -5.18 -5.33 14.03
CA LEU A 272 -3.84 -5.58 13.46
C LEU A 272 -2.77 -4.69 14.09
N VAL A 273 -3.12 -3.47 14.45
CA VAL A 273 -2.21 -2.45 14.97
C VAL A 273 -2.34 -2.27 16.49
N TYR A 274 -3.14 -3.14 17.13
CA TYR A 274 -3.35 -3.07 18.58
C TYR A 274 -2.01 -3.26 19.32
N PRO A 275 -1.54 -2.27 20.11
CA PRO A 275 -0.18 -2.27 20.62
C PRO A 275 0.03 -3.18 21.84
N TRP A 276 -1.03 -3.52 22.56
CA TRP A 276 -0.95 -4.33 23.79
C TRP A 276 -1.25 -5.80 23.52
N LYS A 277 -0.56 -6.38 22.53
CA LYS A 277 -0.67 -7.82 22.24
C LYS A 277 0.25 -8.62 23.15
N ASN A 278 -0.25 -9.72 23.69
CA ASN A 278 0.60 -10.73 24.32
C ASN A 278 1.34 -11.50 23.21
N LYS A 279 2.66 -11.53 23.27
CA LYS A 279 3.47 -12.37 22.39
C LYS A 279 3.32 -13.81 22.87
N VAL A 280 2.74 -14.66 22.01
CA VAL A 280 2.71 -16.10 22.23
C VAL A 280 3.87 -16.68 21.43
N TYR A 281 4.89 -17.15 22.13
CA TYR A 281 6.00 -17.85 21.50
C TYR A 281 5.58 -19.29 21.21
N LEU A 282 5.77 -19.71 19.98
CA LEU A 282 5.57 -21.09 19.58
C LEU A 282 6.87 -21.85 19.78
N TYR A 283 6.80 -22.99 20.44
CA TYR A 283 7.93 -23.88 20.65
C TYR A 283 7.73 -25.14 19.82
N LYS A 284 8.82 -25.71 19.31
CA LYS A 284 8.84 -27.04 18.72
C LYS A 284 8.64 -28.09 19.82
N GLU A 285 8.36 -29.33 19.43
CA GLU A 285 8.19 -30.45 20.39
C GLU A 285 9.46 -30.70 21.24
N ASP A 286 10.62 -30.31 20.77
CA ASP A 286 11.91 -30.35 21.45
C ASP A 286 12.15 -29.20 22.45
N GLY A 287 11.19 -28.29 22.63
CA GLY A 287 11.29 -27.14 23.51
C GLY A 287 12.08 -25.95 22.94
N THR A 288 12.56 -26.04 21.70
CA THR A 288 13.22 -24.92 21.02
C THR A 288 12.19 -23.91 20.50
N PRO A 289 12.41 -22.59 20.68
CA PRO A 289 11.48 -21.60 20.16
C PRO A 289 11.52 -21.60 18.62
N ILE A 290 10.33 -21.48 18.00
CA ILE A 290 10.22 -21.32 16.55
C ILE A 290 10.56 -19.86 16.23
N VAL A 291 11.75 -19.65 15.71
CA VAL A 291 12.19 -18.33 15.22
C VAL A 291 11.81 -18.15 13.75
N ASN A 292 11.54 -16.90 13.33
CA ASN A 292 11.33 -16.59 11.93
C ASN A 292 12.66 -16.67 11.14
N ALA A 293 12.61 -16.55 9.82
CA ALA A 293 13.79 -16.64 8.94
C ALA A 293 14.89 -15.59 9.27
N VAL A 294 14.60 -14.58 10.09
CA VAL A 294 15.54 -13.53 10.53
C VAL A 294 16.10 -13.83 11.95
N GLY A 295 15.74 -14.98 12.56
CA GLY A 295 16.20 -15.37 13.88
C GLY A 295 15.53 -14.67 15.06
N ASN A 296 14.40 -13.98 14.83
CA ASN A 296 13.60 -13.35 15.89
C ASN A 296 12.54 -14.34 16.43
N LEU A 297 12.35 -14.33 17.76
CA LEU A 297 11.31 -15.12 18.48
C LEU A 297 9.90 -14.65 18.13
#